data_d6527cca56ad4f6cc98de45046d1aed2
#
_entry.id   d6527cca56ad4f6cc98de45046d1aed2
#
_cell.length_a   1.000
_cell.length_b   1.000
_cell.length_c   1.000
_cell.angle_alpha   90.00
_cell.angle_beta   90.00
_cell.angle_gamma   90.00
#
_symmetry.space_group_name_H-M   'P 1'
#
loop_
_entity.id
_entity.type
_entity.pdbx_description
1 polymer ?
#
loop_
_entity_poly.entity_id
_entity_poly.type
_entity_poly.pdbx_seq_one_letter_code
_entity_poly.pdbx_strand_id
1 'polypeptide(L)'
;MCIRDRVYHTYLLIPSSGYRTQVCAGWLSLLVNAGEGIDVDIFFDRQPKDKVQQKLGQQLRINRSKIKDTSDTNSDYDDLDSAIRSGYFLKDGLANNEDFYYMNILITVTADSLEELEWRTNEMKKLLLSQDMEAVTCHFREEQAMLSALPLVSLERKLFARSKRNVLTTSVASCYPFTSFEMCDDNGILLGVNKHNNSLIIVDIFNSRVYKLSLIHI
;
A
#
# COMPACT_ATOMS: atom_id res chain seq x y z
N MET A 1 -2.64 16.03 -11.28
CA MET A 1 -2.40 17.12 -10.29
C MET A 1 -3.72 17.81 -10.01
N CYS A 2 -4.10 17.90 -8.77
CA CYS A 2 -5.30 18.64 -8.33
C CYS A 2 -4.85 19.79 -7.41
N ILE A 3 -5.55 20.89 -7.40
CA ILE A 3 -5.27 22.03 -6.51
C ILE A 3 -6.51 22.26 -5.67
N ARG A 4 -6.39 22.17 -4.37
CA ARG A 4 -7.44 22.47 -3.41
C ARG A 4 -6.87 23.40 -2.33
N ASP A 5 -7.57 24.48 -2.04
CA ASP A 5 -7.22 25.45 -0.97
C ASP A 5 -5.77 25.98 -1.03
N ARG A 6 -5.22 26.15 -2.24
CA ARG A 6 -3.83 26.52 -2.55
C ARG A 6 -2.79 25.42 -2.25
N VAL A 7 -3.20 24.17 -2.06
CA VAL A 7 -2.34 23.03 -1.84
C VAL A 7 -2.37 22.14 -3.08
N TYR A 8 -1.22 21.62 -3.47
CA TYR A 8 -1.08 20.73 -4.61
C TYR A 8 -1.21 19.28 -4.15
N HIS A 9 -1.97 18.49 -4.89
CA HIS A 9 -2.16 17.07 -4.60
C HIS A 9 -1.79 16.20 -5.81
N THR A 10 -1.19 15.07 -5.56
CA THR A 10 -1.06 13.97 -6.53
C THR A 10 -1.39 12.65 -5.87
N TYR A 11 -1.80 11.69 -6.68
CA TYR A 11 -2.26 10.39 -6.20
C TYR A 11 -1.43 9.29 -6.83
N LEU A 12 -0.94 8.38 -6.01
CA LEU A 12 -0.19 7.20 -6.42
C LEU A 12 -1.02 5.96 -6.14
N LEU A 13 -1.02 5.03 -7.07
CA LEU A 13 -1.71 3.75 -6.97
C LEU A 13 -0.69 2.63 -7.14
N ILE A 14 -0.75 1.60 -6.30
CA ILE A 14 0.07 0.41 -6.48
C ILE A 14 -0.69 -0.55 -7.41
N PRO A 15 -0.22 -0.79 -8.65
CA PRO A 15 -0.90 -1.71 -9.56
C PRO A 15 -0.83 -3.15 -9.07
N SER A 16 -1.68 -4.02 -9.58
CA SER A 16 -1.73 -5.44 -9.17
C SER A 16 -0.39 -6.17 -9.29
N SER A 17 0.45 -5.79 -10.26
CA SER A 17 1.80 -6.32 -10.46
C SER A 17 2.87 -5.65 -9.60
N GLY A 18 2.59 -4.46 -9.06
CA GLY A 18 3.55 -3.65 -8.30
C GLY A 18 3.67 -4.00 -6.82
N TYR A 19 2.99 -5.04 -6.35
CA TYR A 19 3.11 -5.52 -4.97
C TYR A 19 4.22 -6.55 -4.86
N ARG A 20 5.01 -6.47 -3.80
CA ARG A 20 5.98 -7.51 -3.46
C ARG A 20 5.30 -8.86 -3.27
N THR A 21 6.01 -9.94 -3.59
CA THR A 21 5.46 -11.29 -3.55
C THR A 21 5.38 -11.88 -2.14
N GLN A 22 6.30 -11.51 -1.26
CA GLN A 22 6.37 -11.98 0.12
C GLN A 22 6.37 -10.80 1.08
N VAL A 23 5.58 -10.87 2.12
CA VAL A 23 5.45 -9.81 3.13
C VAL A 23 5.67 -10.40 4.53
N CYS A 24 6.26 -9.59 5.41
CA CYS A 24 6.36 -9.87 6.85
C CYS A 24 5.33 -9.04 7.63
N ALA A 25 5.15 -9.34 8.91
CA ALA A 25 4.27 -8.55 9.76
C ALA A 25 4.76 -7.08 9.82
N GLY A 26 3.84 -6.13 9.69
CA GLY A 26 4.13 -4.71 9.75
C GLY A 26 4.86 -4.14 8.52
N TRP A 27 4.84 -4.83 7.38
CA TRP A 27 5.52 -4.38 6.15
C TRP A 27 5.06 -3.01 5.63
N LEU A 28 3.87 -2.56 6.01
CA LEU A 28 3.33 -1.23 5.67
C LEU A 28 3.71 -0.14 6.69
N SER A 29 4.41 -0.47 7.78
CA SER A 29 4.83 0.53 8.78
C SER A 29 5.68 1.65 8.18
N LEU A 30 6.45 1.34 7.14
CA LEU A 30 7.25 2.32 6.42
C LEU A 30 6.39 3.41 5.75
N LEU A 31 5.20 3.06 5.26
CA LEU A 31 4.28 4.01 4.64
C LEU A 31 3.67 5.00 5.66
N VAL A 32 3.44 4.54 6.89
CA VAL A 32 2.91 5.39 7.97
C VAL A 32 3.96 6.41 8.43
N ASN A 33 5.23 6.05 8.32
CA ASN A 33 6.37 6.90 8.69
C ASN A 33 6.96 7.64 7.47
N ALA A 34 6.24 7.72 6.35
CA ALA A 34 6.74 8.33 5.12
C ALA A 34 6.89 9.86 5.17
N GLY A 35 6.48 10.50 6.27
CA GLY A 35 6.65 11.93 6.51
C GLY A 35 5.38 12.76 6.30
N GLU A 36 5.56 14.06 6.48
CA GLU A 36 4.48 15.06 6.36
C GLU A 36 3.97 15.16 4.92
N GLY A 37 2.64 15.29 4.77
CA GLY A 37 1.98 15.44 3.47
C GLY A 37 1.81 14.13 2.70
N ILE A 38 1.94 12.99 3.38
CA ILE A 38 1.66 11.67 2.83
C ILE A 38 0.51 11.03 3.59
N ASP A 39 -0.60 10.77 2.88
CA ASP A 39 -1.73 10.01 3.41
C ASP A 39 -1.82 8.67 2.68
N VAL A 40 -2.10 7.60 3.42
CA VAL A 40 -2.16 6.24 2.87
C VAL A 40 -3.51 5.63 3.18
N ASP A 41 -4.28 5.34 2.14
CA ASP A 41 -5.56 4.66 2.21
C ASP A 41 -5.40 3.19 1.82
N ILE A 42 -5.77 2.28 2.71
CA ILE A 42 -5.73 0.85 2.48
C ILE A 42 -7.16 0.31 2.46
N PHE A 43 -7.59 -0.20 1.32
CA PHE A 43 -8.93 -0.74 1.14
C PHE A 43 -8.88 -2.27 1.18
N PHE A 44 -9.74 -2.86 1.99
CA PHE A 44 -9.96 -4.31 2.05
C PHE A 44 -11.40 -4.63 1.69
N ASP A 45 -11.60 -5.40 0.62
CA ASP A 45 -12.91 -5.83 0.17
C ASP A 45 -13.04 -7.36 0.30
N ARG A 46 -13.82 -7.81 1.30
CA ARG A 46 -14.04 -9.24 1.56
C ARG A 46 -14.88 -9.86 0.46
N GLN A 47 -14.42 -10.99 -0.07
CA GLN A 47 -15.10 -11.70 -1.13
C GLN A 47 -15.81 -12.96 -0.62
N PRO A 48 -16.98 -13.31 -1.18
CA PRO A 48 -17.68 -14.54 -0.85
C PRO A 48 -16.83 -15.78 -1.16
N LYS A 49 -16.54 -16.59 -0.14
CA LYS A 49 -15.62 -17.74 -0.21
C LYS A 49 -15.98 -18.73 -1.32
N ASP A 50 -17.26 -19.07 -1.45
CA ASP A 50 -17.74 -20.06 -2.44
C ASP A 50 -17.45 -19.59 -3.88
N LYS A 51 -17.73 -18.31 -4.18
CA LYS A 51 -17.48 -17.74 -5.51
C LYS A 51 -15.99 -17.69 -5.83
N VAL A 52 -15.15 -17.38 -4.83
CA VAL A 52 -13.71 -17.35 -4.99
C VAL A 52 -13.16 -18.75 -5.26
N GLN A 53 -13.59 -19.75 -4.48
CA GLN A 53 -13.16 -21.13 -4.67
C GLN A 53 -13.51 -21.68 -6.06
N GLN A 54 -14.71 -21.36 -6.56
CA GLN A 54 -15.12 -21.78 -7.92
C GLN A 54 -14.25 -21.14 -8.98
N LYS A 55 -14.05 -19.81 -8.93
CA LYS A 55 -13.21 -19.06 -9.89
C LYS A 55 -11.77 -19.54 -9.87
N LEU A 56 -11.22 -19.72 -8.67
CA LEU A 56 -9.85 -20.19 -8.47
C LEU A 56 -9.67 -21.61 -9.01
N GLY A 57 -10.64 -22.49 -8.77
CA GLY A 57 -10.64 -23.84 -9.30
C GLY A 57 -10.71 -23.89 -10.83
N GLN A 58 -11.47 -22.98 -11.45
CA GLN A 58 -11.53 -22.84 -12.92
C GLN A 58 -10.19 -22.31 -13.47
N GLN A 59 -9.64 -21.26 -12.86
CA GLN A 59 -8.37 -20.67 -13.29
C GLN A 59 -7.22 -21.67 -13.21
N LEU A 60 -7.14 -22.42 -12.10
CA LEU A 60 -6.13 -23.47 -11.93
C LEU A 60 -6.23 -24.57 -13.01
N ARG A 61 -7.45 -24.97 -13.37
CA ARG A 61 -7.65 -25.96 -14.46
C ARG A 61 -7.16 -25.42 -15.79
N ILE A 62 -7.49 -24.17 -16.12
CA ILE A 62 -7.06 -23.52 -17.36
C ILE A 62 -5.53 -23.39 -17.40
N ASN A 63 -4.91 -22.91 -16.34
CA ASN A 63 -3.45 -22.73 -16.29
C ASN A 63 -2.72 -24.08 -16.38
N ARG A 64 -3.24 -25.13 -15.72
CA ARG A 64 -2.69 -26.50 -15.83
C ARG A 64 -2.85 -27.13 -17.22
N SER A 65 -3.90 -26.79 -17.95
CA SER A 65 -4.05 -27.23 -19.34
C SER A 65 -3.02 -26.52 -20.22
N LYS A 66 -2.89 -25.20 -20.07
CA LYS A 66 -1.94 -24.40 -20.86
C LYS A 66 -0.49 -24.83 -20.65
N ILE A 67 -0.08 -25.11 -19.40
CA ILE A 67 1.30 -25.48 -19.10
C ILE A 67 1.70 -26.81 -19.77
N LYS A 68 0.74 -27.72 -20.00
CA LYS A 68 1.02 -28.99 -20.71
C LYS A 68 1.32 -28.79 -22.19
N ASP A 69 0.79 -27.70 -22.77
CA ASP A 69 0.94 -27.38 -24.18
C ASP A 69 2.13 -26.42 -24.42
N THR A 70 2.80 -25.94 -23.35
CA THR A 70 3.90 -24.98 -23.38
C THR A 70 5.23 -25.72 -23.17
N SER A 71 6.27 -25.43 -23.98
CA SER A 71 7.60 -26.01 -23.80
C SER A 71 8.31 -25.41 -22.58
N ASP A 72 9.11 -26.22 -21.86
CA ASP A 72 9.85 -25.80 -20.65
C ASP A 72 10.86 -24.65 -20.87
N THR A 73 11.17 -24.33 -22.12
CA THR A 73 12.12 -23.27 -22.48
C THR A 73 11.45 -21.91 -22.77
N ASN A 74 10.15 -21.79 -22.56
CA ASN A 74 9.42 -20.57 -22.86
C ASN A 74 9.17 -19.76 -21.58
N SER A 75 9.38 -18.44 -21.60
CA SER A 75 9.06 -17.53 -20.49
C SER A 75 7.62 -17.68 -19.98
N ASP A 76 6.70 -18.04 -20.88
CA ASP A 76 5.30 -18.30 -20.54
C ASP A 76 5.13 -19.50 -19.59
N TYR A 77 6.06 -20.47 -19.60
CA TYR A 77 6.04 -21.61 -18.69
C TYR A 77 6.26 -21.16 -17.23
N ASP A 78 7.26 -20.35 -17.00
CA ASP A 78 7.60 -19.86 -15.66
C ASP A 78 6.46 -19.00 -15.07
N ASP A 79 5.84 -18.18 -15.90
CA ASP A 79 4.69 -17.35 -15.52
C ASP A 79 3.47 -18.21 -15.15
N LEU A 80 3.20 -19.26 -15.94
CA LEU A 80 2.10 -20.20 -15.68
C LEU A 80 2.37 -21.04 -14.42
N ASP A 81 3.59 -21.51 -14.21
CA ASP A 81 3.98 -22.27 -13.01
C ASP A 81 3.86 -21.40 -11.75
N SER A 82 4.34 -20.16 -11.80
CA SER A 82 4.18 -19.17 -10.73
C SER A 82 2.71 -18.88 -10.41
N ALA A 83 1.88 -18.71 -11.44
CA ALA A 83 0.44 -18.50 -11.29
C ALA A 83 -0.27 -19.73 -10.68
N ILE A 84 0.15 -20.94 -11.04
CA ILE A 84 -0.38 -22.19 -10.48
C ILE A 84 0.01 -22.31 -9.00
N ARG A 85 1.26 -22.08 -8.63
CA ARG A 85 1.73 -22.12 -7.22
C ARG A 85 0.96 -21.10 -6.37
N SER A 86 0.84 -19.87 -6.85
CA SER A 86 0.07 -18.81 -6.17
C SER A 86 -1.41 -19.21 -6.01
N GLY A 87 -2.00 -19.83 -7.03
CA GLY A 87 -3.37 -20.32 -6.96
C GLY A 87 -3.57 -21.43 -5.94
N TYR A 88 -2.62 -22.38 -5.82
CA TYR A 88 -2.66 -23.41 -4.77
C TYR A 88 -2.49 -22.83 -3.38
N PHE A 89 -1.59 -21.86 -3.18
CA PHE A 89 -1.43 -21.15 -1.92
C PHE A 89 -2.75 -20.52 -1.45
N LEU A 90 -3.46 -19.80 -2.35
CA LEU A 90 -4.76 -19.21 -2.03
C LEU A 90 -5.82 -20.28 -1.72
N LYS A 91 -5.81 -21.41 -2.45
CA LYS A 91 -6.75 -22.52 -2.24
C LYS A 91 -6.51 -23.20 -0.88
N ASP A 92 -5.27 -23.37 -0.50
CA ASP A 92 -4.88 -23.97 0.79
C ASP A 92 -5.30 -23.06 1.96
N GLY A 93 -5.04 -21.76 1.90
CA GLY A 93 -5.51 -20.80 2.91
C GLY A 93 -7.03 -20.82 3.07
N LEU A 94 -7.78 -20.84 1.95
CA LEU A 94 -9.24 -20.97 2.00
C LEU A 94 -9.71 -22.28 2.62
N ALA A 95 -8.99 -23.39 2.43
CA ALA A 95 -9.28 -24.68 3.08
C ALA A 95 -8.99 -24.64 4.60
N ASN A 96 -8.00 -23.86 5.01
CA ASN A 96 -7.62 -23.63 6.41
C ASN A 96 -8.43 -22.52 7.12
N ASN A 97 -9.66 -22.27 6.65
CA ASN A 97 -10.60 -21.29 7.20
C ASN A 97 -10.18 -19.82 7.09
N GLU A 98 -9.21 -19.47 6.28
CA GLU A 98 -8.95 -18.08 5.95
C GLU A 98 -10.06 -17.51 5.04
N ASP A 99 -10.30 -16.22 5.14
CA ASP A 99 -11.13 -15.46 4.22
C ASP A 99 -10.28 -14.85 3.11
N PHE A 100 -10.93 -14.51 2.02
CA PHE A 100 -10.29 -13.90 0.85
C PHE A 100 -10.70 -12.44 0.71
N TYR A 101 -9.72 -11.57 0.46
CA TYR A 101 -9.93 -10.16 0.27
C TYR A 101 -9.25 -9.66 -1.01
N TYR A 102 -9.79 -8.61 -1.59
CA TYR A 102 -9.06 -7.73 -2.48
C TYR A 102 -8.49 -6.57 -1.66
N MET A 103 -7.19 -6.37 -1.73
CA MET A 103 -6.49 -5.25 -1.13
C MET A 103 -6.13 -4.23 -2.20
N ASN A 104 -6.26 -2.96 -1.87
CA ASN A 104 -5.84 -1.84 -2.72
C ASN A 104 -5.15 -0.80 -1.83
N ILE A 105 -4.12 -0.15 -2.35
CA ILE A 105 -3.41 0.94 -1.66
C ILE A 105 -3.43 2.16 -2.57
N LEU A 106 -3.96 3.26 -2.05
CA LEU A 106 -3.95 4.58 -2.64
C LEU A 106 -3.13 5.50 -1.74
N ILE A 107 -2.22 6.26 -2.31
CA ILE A 107 -1.35 7.18 -1.58
C ILE A 107 -1.61 8.58 -2.11
N THR A 108 -1.96 9.49 -1.22
CA THR A 108 -2.10 10.92 -1.50
C THR A 108 -0.82 11.63 -1.08
N VAL A 109 -0.23 12.37 -2.01
CA VAL A 109 0.93 13.23 -1.75
C VAL A 109 0.48 14.66 -1.84
N THR A 110 0.79 15.45 -0.82
CA THR A 110 0.37 16.84 -0.66
C THR A 110 1.59 17.74 -0.46
N ALA A 111 1.59 18.94 -1.08
CA ALA A 111 2.64 19.92 -0.90
C ALA A 111 2.13 21.35 -1.16
N ASP A 112 2.84 22.35 -0.63
CA ASP A 112 2.51 23.76 -0.79
C ASP A 112 3.03 24.35 -2.11
N SER A 113 3.97 23.67 -2.78
CA SER A 113 4.50 24.05 -4.09
C SER A 113 4.56 22.86 -5.06
N LEU A 114 4.62 23.16 -6.35
CA LEU A 114 4.71 22.13 -7.39
C LEU A 114 6.07 21.38 -7.33
N GLU A 115 7.14 22.12 -7.10
CA GLU A 115 8.50 21.55 -6.99
C GLU A 115 8.59 20.59 -5.81
N GLU A 116 8.04 20.97 -4.68
CA GLU A 116 7.97 20.13 -3.48
C GLU A 116 7.10 18.89 -3.72
N LEU A 117 5.96 19.03 -4.41
CA LEU A 117 5.09 17.91 -4.77
C LEU A 117 5.83 16.88 -5.63
N GLU A 118 6.57 17.35 -6.65
CA GLU A 118 7.36 16.48 -7.51
C GLU A 118 8.47 15.77 -6.71
N TRP A 119 9.15 16.50 -5.84
CA TRP A 119 10.17 15.94 -4.97
C TRP A 119 9.59 14.87 -4.05
N ARG A 120 8.54 15.18 -3.27
CA ARG A 120 7.87 14.22 -2.37
C ARG A 120 7.35 13.01 -3.12
N THR A 121 6.78 13.20 -4.31
CA THR A 121 6.29 12.11 -5.16
C THR A 121 7.43 11.16 -5.58
N ASN A 122 8.57 11.71 -5.94
CA ASN A 122 9.75 10.92 -6.33
C ASN A 122 10.35 10.19 -5.12
N GLU A 123 10.45 10.84 -3.96
CA GLU A 123 10.91 10.19 -2.73
C GLU A 123 9.98 9.05 -2.32
N MET A 124 8.65 9.25 -2.41
CA MET A 124 7.69 8.20 -2.13
C MET A 124 7.82 7.00 -3.08
N LYS A 125 8.04 7.24 -4.37
CA LYS A 125 8.30 6.17 -5.34
C LYS A 125 9.60 5.42 -5.05
N LYS A 126 10.67 6.12 -4.67
CA LYS A 126 11.95 5.50 -4.27
C LYS A 126 11.78 4.65 -3.01
N LEU A 127 11.02 5.16 -2.02
CA LEU A 127 10.70 4.44 -0.80
C LEU A 127 9.99 3.13 -1.12
N LEU A 128 8.98 3.16 -1.99
CA LEU A 128 8.26 1.96 -2.41
C LEU A 128 9.17 0.98 -3.17
N LEU A 129 10.00 1.47 -4.09
CA LEU A 129 10.96 0.64 -4.82
C LEU A 129 11.96 -0.04 -3.89
N SER A 130 12.39 0.61 -2.80
CA SER A 130 13.25 -0.01 -1.78
C SER A 130 12.61 -1.20 -1.08
N GLN A 131 11.30 -1.32 -1.17
CA GLN A 131 10.49 -2.41 -0.62
C GLN A 131 9.96 -3.38 -1.68
N ASP A 132 10.57 -3.40 -2.87
CA ASP A 132 10.11 -4.19 -4.01
C ASP A 132 8.64 -3.91 -4.38
N MET A 133 8.23 -2.66 -4.25
CA MET A 133 6.90 -2.18 -4.66
C MET A 133 7.01 -1.10 -5.70
N GLU A 134 6.10 -1.10 -6.65
CA GLU A 134 6.03 -0.09 -7.70
C GLU A 134 4.71 0.67 -7.62
N ALA A 135 4.78 2.00 -7.60
CA ALA A 135 3.59 2.85 -7.66
C ALA A 135 3.55 3.65 -8.96
N VAL A 136 2.35 3.81 -9.48
CA VAL A 136 2.07 4.63 -10.67
C VAL A 136 1.24 5.83 -10.28
N THR A 137 1.52 6.98 -10.92
CA THR A 137 0.71 8.19 -10.73
C THR A 137 -0.63 8.02 -11.44
N CYS A 138 -1.71 8.49 -10.80
CA CYS A 138 -3.08 8.44 -11.33
C CYS A 138 -3.31 9.52 -12.40
N HIS A 139 -2.49 9.56 -13.47
CA HIS A 139 -2.66 10.51 -14.56
C HIS A 139 -4.03 10.38 -15.22
N PHE A 140 -4.69 11.52 -15.48
CA PHE A 140 -6.04 11.64 -16.06
C PHE A 140 -7.16 10.97 -15.23
N ARG A 141 -6.88 10.70 -13.94
CA ARG A 141 -7.82 10.10 -12.98
C ARG A 141 -7.70 10.72 -11.59
N GLU A 142 -7.17 11.92 -11.54
CA GLU A 142 -6.91 12.63 -10.28
C GLU A 142 -8.21 12.91 -9.53
N GLU A 143 -9.29 13.27 -10.24
CA GLU A 143 -10.60 13.49 -9.63
C GLU A 143 -11.16 12.22 -8.99
N GLN A 144 -11.08 11.08 -9.69
CA GLN A 144 -11.53 9.79 -9.18
C GLN A 144 -10.69 9.34 -7.99
N ALA A 145 -9.38 9.59 -8.02
CA ALA A 145 -8.49 9.29 -6.92
C ALA A 145 -8.77 10.20 -5.72
N MET A 146 -8.99 11.49 -5.94
CA MET A 146 -9.38 12.43 -4.90
C MET A 146 -10.68 12.02 -4.20
N LEU A 147 -11.71 11.67 -4.98
CA LEU A 147 -12.98 11.20 -4.41
C LEU A 147 -12.82 9.89 -3.62
N SER A 148 -11.89 9.03 -4.06
CA SER A 148 -11.60 7.77 -3.37
C SER A 148 -10.81 7.97 -2.08
N ALA A 149 -9.98 9.00 -1.99
CA ALA A 149 -9.22 9.37 -0.78
C ALA A 149 -10.09 10.06 0.29
N LEU A 150 -11.34 10.46 -0.06
CA LEU A 150 -12.27 10.96 0.95
C LEU A 150 -12.72 9.80 1.88
N PRO A 151 -13.08 10.08 3.15
CA PRO A 151 -13.48 9.06 4.13
C PRO A 151 -14.86 8.45 3.82
N LEU A 152 -15.11 8.12 2.56
CA LEU A 152 -16.33 7.49 2.06
C LEU A 152 -16.22 5.97 1.96
N VAL A 153 -15.04 5.42 2.29
CA VAL A 153 -14.71 3.98 2.24
C VAL A 153 -15.03 3.36 0.86
N SER A 154 -14.81 4.11 -0.20
CA SER A 154 -15.14 3.70 -1.57
C SER A 154 -14.01 4.03 -2.53
N LEU A 155 -13.42 3.00 -3.13
CA LEU A 155 -12.43 3.15 -4.21
C LEU A 155 -13.14 3.08 -5.57
N GLU A 156 -12.86 4.03 -6.47
CA GLU A 156 -13.45 4.06 -7.80
C GLU A 156 -13.16 2.76 -8.56
N ARG A 157 -14.16 2.25 -9.30
CA ARG A 157 -14.16 0.92 -9.90
C ARG A 157 -12.96 0.64 -10.82
N LYS A 158 -12.50 1.63 -11.59
CA LYS A 158 -11.37 1.45 -12.52
C LYS A 158 -10.03 1.46 -11.79
N LEU A 159 -9.91 2.28 -10.73
CA LEU A 159 -8.74 2.27 -9.83
C LEU A 159 -8.68 0.95 -9.09
N PHE A 160 -9.80 0.50 -8.52
CA PHE A 160 -9.93 -0.81 -7.88
C PHE A 160 -9.50 -1.95 -8.80
N ALA A 161 -10.01 -2.00 -10.03
CA ALA A 161 -9.69 -3.07 -10.97
C ALA A 161 -8.20 -3.13 -11.33
N ARG A 162 -7.51 -1.97 -11.34
CA ARG A 162 -6.10 -1.86 -11.69
C ARG A 162 -5.16 -2.22 -10.53
N SER A 163 -5.56 -1.96 -9.29
CA SER A 163 -4.68 -2.09 -8.12
C SER A 163 -4.99 -3.28 -7.22
N LYS A 164 -6.11 -3.98 -7.44
CA LYS A 164 -6.53 -5.08 -6.56
C LYS A 164 -5.46 -6.17 -6.45
N ARG A 165 -5.11 -6.52 -5.22
CA ARG A 165 -4.25 -7.65 -4.87
C ARG A 165 -5.06 -8.69 -4.11
N ASN A 166 -4.89 -9.95 -4.48
CA ASN A 166 -5.50 -11.09 -3.78
C ASN A 166 -4.74 -11.33 -2.49
N VAL A 167 -5.43 -11.30 -1.35
CA VAL A 167 -4.84 -11.53 -0.03
C VAL A 167 -5.74 -12.41 0.83
N LEU A 168 -5.13 -13.17 1.74
CA LEU A 168 -5.80 -13.98 2.75
C LEU A 168 -5.84 -13.24 4.10
N THR A 169 -6.60 -13.74 5.05
CA THR A 169 -6.74 -13.15 6.40
C THR A 169 -5.39 -12.90 7.07
N THR A 170 -4.48 -13.85 7.01
CA THR A 170 -3.12 -13.71 7.57
C THR A 170 -2.36 -12.56 6.92
N SER A 171 -2.49 -12.40 5.59
CA SER A 171 -1.87 -11.29 4.86
C SER A 171 -2.51 -9.95 5.21
N VAL A 172 -3.83 -9.90 5.43
CA VAL A 172 -4.52 -8.68 5.91
C VAL A 172 -4.00 -8.29 7.30
N ALA A 173 -3.85 -9.26 8.21
CA ALA A 173 -3.31 -9.01 9.54
C ALA A 173 -1.86 -8.48 9.49
N SER A 174 -1.05 -8.97 8.54
CA SER A 174 0.33 -8.48 8.35
C SER A 174 0.40 -7.04 7.83
N CYS A 175 -0.68 -6.53 7.24
CA CYS A 175 -0.78 -5.15 6.78
C CYS A 175 -0.97 -4.13 7.91
N TYR A 176 -1.11 -4.56 9.19
CA TYR A 176 -1.22 -3.63 10.32
C TYR A 176 0.04 -2.76 10.39
N PRO A 177 -0.10 -1.44 10.18
CA PRO A 177 1.07 -0.59 9.97
C PRO A 177 1.62 0.02 11.25
N PHE A 178 0.86 0.00 12.36
CA PHE A 178 1.22 0.68 13.61
C PHE A 178 2.09 -0.21 14.52
N THR A 179 3.13 -0.80 13.94
CA THR A 179 4.06 -1.67 14.69
C THR A 179 5.16 -0.87 15.38
N SER A 180 5.55 0.27 14.80
CA SER A 180 6.47 1.24 15.38
C SER A 180 6.15 2.64 14.86
N PHE A 181 6.41 3.64 15.68
CA PHE A 181 6.28 5.04 15.31
C PHE A 181 7.62 5.74 15.48
N GLU A 182 8.06 6.45 14.46
CA GLU A 182 9.27 7.28 14.51
C GLU A 182 8.90 8.70 14.92
N MET A 183 9.54 9.18 15.98
CA MET A 183 9.44 10.58 16.44
C MET A 183 10.82 11.20 16.28
N CYS A 184 11.13 11.67 15.09
CA CYS A 184 12.43 12.29 14.80
C CYS A 184 12.19 13.60 14.05
N ASP A 185 12.04 14.68 14.81
CA ASP A 185 11.97 16.03 14.25
C ASP A 185 13.38 16.49 13.82
N ASP A 186 13.46 17.35 12.80
CA ASP A 186 14.73 17.88 12.29
C ASP A 186 15.48 18.71 13.35
N ASN A 187 14.72 19.39 14.23
CA ASN A 187 15.22 20.16 15.35
C ASN A 187 14.48 19.72 16.61
N GLY A 188 15.16 19.67 17.75
CA GLY A 188 14.48 19.30 18.98
C GLY A 188 15.40 18.75 20.05
N ILE A 189 14.78 18.20 21.10
CA ILE A 189 15.46 17.58 22.22
C ILE A 189 15.53 16.08 22.01
N LEU A 190 16.73 15.50 22.10
CA LEU A 190 16.91 14.06 22.12
C LEU A 190 16.39 13.50 23.45
N LEU A 191 15.28 12.76 23.39
CA LEU A 191 14.67 12.13 24.56
C LEU A 191 15.20 10.71 24.82
N GLY A 192 15.68 10.03 23.77
CA GLY A 192 16.21 8.67 23.90
C GLY A 192 16.19 7.89 22.61
N VAL A 193 16.13 6.57 22.75
CA VAL A 193 16.08 5.59 21.63
C VAL A 193 14.81 4.77 21.74
N ASN A 194 14.07 4.67 20.65
CA ASN A 194 12.89 3.83 20.55
C ASN A 194 13.30 2.35 20.63
N LYS A 195 12.80 1.62 21.63
CA LYS A 195 13.16 0.21 21.86
C LYS A 195 12.61 -0.76 20.79
N HIS A 196 11.63 -0.33 19.99
CA HIS A 196 11.00 -1.20 18.97
C HIS A 196 11.78 -1.22 17.66
N ASN A 197 12.32 -0.07 17.24
CA ASN A 197 13.00 0.07 15.94
C ASN A 197 14.40 0.66 16.02
N ASN A 198 14.90 0.95 17.24
CA ASN A 198 16.21 1.56 17.52
C ASN A 198 16.40 2.96 16.87
N SER A 199 15.32 3.65 16.50
CA SER A 199 15.38 5.01 16.00
C SER A 199 15.60 6.00 17.15
N LEU A 200 16.17 7.18 16.85
CA LEU A 200 16.27 8.27 17.81
C LEU A 200 14.91 8.90 18.02
N ILE A 201 14.62 9.29 19.26
CA ILE A 201 13.43 10.07 19.61
C ILE A 201 13.89 11.52 19.81
N ILE A 202 13.68 12.33 18.78
CA ILE A 202 13.97 13.78 18.81
C ILE A 202 12.65 14.51 18.67
N VAL A 203 12.33 15.39 19.62
CA VAL A 203 11.03 16.06 19.69
C VAL A 203 11.23 17.56 19.81
N ASP A 204 10.68 18.30 18.85
CA ASP A 204 10.55 19.76 18.95
C ASP A 204 9.20 20.12 19.58
N ILE A 205 9.21 20.20 20.91
CA ILE A 205 8.02 20.53 21.71
C ILE A 205 7.44 21.93 21.41
N PHE A 206 8.19 22.78 20.73
CA PHE A 206 7.76 24.14 20.36
C PHE A 206 7.21 24.22 18.93
N ASN A 207 7.23 23.13 18.19
CA ASN A 207 6.65 23.06 16.85
C ASN A 207 5.12 23.14 16.94
N SER A 208 4.57 24.33 16.72
CA SER A 208 3.13 24.60 16.82
C SER A 208 2.29 23.88 15.75
N ARG A 209 2.90 23.37 14.69
CA ARG A 209 2.20 22.59 13.64
C ARG A 209 1.89 21.17 14.10
N VAL A 210 2.78 20.59 14.89
CA VAL A 210 2.69 19.19 15.36
C VAL A 210 2.18 19.11 16.79
N TYR A 211 2.69 19.97 17.68
CA TYR A 211 2.35 19.97 19.10
C TYR A 211 1.59 21.22 19.47
N LYS A 212 0.37 21.07 19.94
CA LYS A 212 -0.42 22.20 20.50
C LYS A 212 -0.08 22.42 21.97
N LEU A 213 1.20 22.64 22.27
CA LEU A 213 1.61 23.11 23.58
C LEU A 213 1.36 24.60 23.68
N SER A 214 0.31 24.98 24.39
CA SER A 214 0.04 26.37 24.78
C SER A 214 0.87 26.70 26.01
N LEU A 215 1.98 27.40 25.84
CA LEU A 215 2.59 28.13 26.92
C LEU A 215 1.71 29.35 27.20
N ILE A 216 1.01 29.34 28.35
CA ILE A 216 0.31 30.51 28.84
C ILE A 216 1.36 31.56 29.15
N HIS A 217 1.44 32.60 28.35
CA HIS A 217 2.16 33.81 28.73
C HIS A 217 1.40 34.45 29.88
N ILE A 218 1.95 34.38 31.05
CA ILE A 218 1.54 35.15 32.19
C ILE A 218 2.07 36.59 32.06
#